data_250f27de381026e59f6dbd15c1c57115
#
_entry.id   250f27de381026e59f6dbd15c1c57115
#
_cell.length_a   1.000
_cell.length_b   1.000
_cell.length_c   1.000
_cell.angle_alpha   90.00
_cell.angle_beta   90.00
_cell.angle_gamma   90.00
#
_symmetry.space_group_name_H-M   'P 1'
#
loop_
_entity.id
_entity.type
_entity.pdbx_description
1 polymer ?
#
loop_
_entity_poly.entity_id
_entity_poly.type
_entity_poly.pdbx_seq_one_letter_code
_entity_poly.pdbx_strand_id
1 'polypeptide(L)'
;EKGDNMQPLFDLHTHTLASGHAYSTLMENIEAASERGLAAMGFSEHAPTMSGAPDPMYFMNFKIIPDTIMGVRIYRGIEANILDFNGAVDVDAAMASRLDYVIASLHPPIISSGTREENTRALVGAMRHPFVAIIGHPDDDRYPLDYAELAAAAAREHVALELNNSSFRPSTGRVNGRKNAVNLLNACRIHDARVVMNSDSHIAFDVGDLSLCEEIIEETNFPRELVLNYTLEGLEYVLKEGVSLPDCEKLLCASGK
;
A
#
# COMPACT_ATOMS: atom_id res chain seq x y z
N GLU A 1 -0.75 -32.06 9.11
CA GLU A 1 0.22 -31.26 8.33
C GLU A 1 0.12 -29.84 8.88
N LYS A 2 1.21 -29.34 9.52
CA LYS A 2 1.31 -27.93 9.89
C LYS A 2 1.47 -27.19 8.56
N GLY A 3 0.45 -26.43 8.17
CA GLY A 3 0.59 -25.52 7.03
C GLY A 3 1.82 -24.64 7.24
N ASP A 4 2.63 -24.49 6.20
CA ASP A 4 3.73 -23.55 6.17
C ASP A 4 3.19 -22.17 6.56
N ASN A 5 3.57 -21.71 7.75
CA ASN A 5 3.16 -20.41 8.25
C ASN A 5 4.05 -19.37 7.56
N MET A 6 3.77 -19.12 6.26
CA MET A 6 4.49 -18.08 5.52
C MET A 6 4.12 -16.73 6.11
N GLN A 7 5.12 -16.04 6.64
CA GLN A 7 4.96 -14.67 7.12
C GLN A 7 4.97 -13.68 5.94
N PRO A 8 4.23 -12.58 6.02
CA PRO A 8 4.33 -11.50 5.05
C PRO A 8 5.77 -10.99 4.96
N LEU A 9 6.26 -10.79 3.73
CA LEU A 9 7.64 -10.39 3.47
C LEU A 9 7.85 -8.88 3.51
N PHE A 10 6.79 -8.09 3.28
CA PHE A 10 6.91 -6.65 3.14
C PHE A 10 5.66 -5.88 3.58
N ASP A 11 5.88 -4.60 3.89
CA ASP A 11 4.88 -3.58 4.16
C ASP A 11 5.28 -2.32 3.36
N LEU A 12 4.42 -1.87 2.46
CA LEU A 12 4.72 -0.76 1.54
C LEU A 12 3.93 0.52 1.84
N HIS A 13 3.13 0.56 2.92
CA HIS A 13 2.36 1.74 3.28
C HIS A 13 2.69 2.14 4.73
N THR A 14 3.71 2.97 4.86
CA THR A 14 4.17 3.48 6.16
C THR A 14 4.51 4.96 6.05
N HIS A 15 4.25 5.70 7.13
CA HIS A 15 4.48 7.13 7.24
C HIS A 15 5.52 7.45 8.31
N THR A 16 6.24 8.57 8.12
CA THR A 16 7.16 9.11 9.09
C THR A 16 6.73 10.51 9.55
N LEU A 17 7.51 11.12 10.45
CA LEU A 17 7.32 12.51 10.86
C LEU A 17 7.16 13.49 9.68
N ALA A 18 7.65 13.12 8.48
CA ALA A 18 7.53 13.96 7.29
C ALA A 18 6.07 14.12 6.82
N SER A 19 5.19 13.15 7.08
CA SER A 19 3.75 13.25 6.77
C SER A 19 2.98 14.21 7.69
N GLY A 20 3.65 14.80 8.69
CA GLY A 20 3.08 15.85 9.54
C GLY A 20 2.15 15.36 10.66
N HIS A 21 1.57 14.17 10.56
CA HIS A 21 0.72 13.57 11.58
C HIS A 21 1.09 12.11 11.91
N ALA A 22 2.27 11.68 11.51
CA ALA A 22 2.92 10.47 11.98
C ALA A 22 4.01 10.82 13.03
N TYR A 23 4.42 9.84 13.84
CA TYR A 23 5.14 10.10 15.08
C TYR A 23 6.50 9.41 15.19
N SER A 24 6.94 8.72 14.14
CA SER A 24 8.24 8.03 14.13
C SER A 24 9.13 8.51 12.98
N THR A 25 10.43 8.42 13.19
CA THR A 25 11.42 8.66 12.15
C THR A 25 11.51 7.48 11.19
N LEU A 26 12.13 7.70 10.00
CA LEU A 26 12.44 6.61 9.07
C LEU A 26 13.25 5.51 9.74
N MET A 27 14.22 5.85 10.58
CA MET A 27 15.09 4.87 11.24
C MET A 27 14.34 4.02 12.26
N GLU A 28 13.43 4.60 13.05
CA GLU A 28 12.58 3.86 13.98
C GLU A 28 11.64 2.90 13.23
N ASN A 29 11.08 3.32 12.09
CA ASN A 29 10.26 2.44 11.26
C ASN A 29 11.07 1.27 10.68
N ILE A 30 12.30 1.52 10.21
CA ILE A 30 13.19 0.46 9.70
C ILE A 30 13.60 -0.52 10.80
N GLU A 31 13.90 -0.01 12.01
CA GLU A 31 14.20 -0.86 13.16
C GLU A 31 13.01 -1.78 13.48
N ALA A 32 11.80 -1.24 13.54
CA ALA A 32 10.59 -2.02 13.76
C ALA A 32 10.36 -3.06 12.64
N ALA A 33 10.56 -2.71 11.37
CA ALA A 33 10.48 -3.64 10.25
C ALA A 33 11.50 -4.78 10.37
N SER A 34 12.74 -4.45 10.76
CA SER A 34 13.81 -5.44 10.98
C SER A 34 13.47 -6.39 12.14
N GLU A 35 12.99 -5.86 13.27
CA GLU A 35 12.60 -6.65 14.43
C GLU A 35 11.42 -7.60 14.12
N ARG A 36 10.51 -7.21 13.25
CA ARG A 36 9.41 -8.07 12.76
C ARG A 36 9.83 -9.07 11.70
N GLY A 37 11.08 -8.99 11.21
CA GLY A 37 11.60 -9.89 10.19
C GLY A 37 11.10 -9.61 8.78
N LEU A 38 10.66 -8.39 8.48
CA LEU A 38 10.30 -8.01 7.13
C LEU A 38 11.54 -8.01 6.23
N ALA A 39 11.42 -8.59 5.03
CA ALA A 39 12.48 -8.56 4.02
C ALA A 39 12.55 -7.18 3.34
N ALA A 40 11.41 -6.49 3.23
CA ALA A 40 11.33 -5.18 2.63
C ALA A 40 10.32 -4.27 3.34
N MET A 41 10.58 -2.97 3.28
CA MET A 41 9.69 -1.91 3.74
C MET A 41 9.68 -0.77 2.73
N GLY A 42 8.52 -0.24 2.46
CA GLY A 42 8.35 1.02 1.75
C GLY A 42 7.90 2.12 2.70
N PHE A 43 8.43 3.31 2.53
CA PHE A 43 7.86 4.50 3.15
C PHE A 43 7.15 5.32 2.08
N SER A 44 5.93 5.74 2.37
CA SER A 44 4.99 6.34 1.41
C SER A 44 4.35 7.59 2.01
N GLU A 45 5.17 8.60 2.25
CA GLU A 45 4.68 9.87 2.80
C GLU A 45 3.54 10.43 1.95
N HIS A 46 2.62 11.14 2.58
CA HIS A 46 1.56 11.84 1.84
C HIS A 46 2.13 12.82 0.82
N ALA A 47 1.50 12.87 -0.35
CA ALA A 47 1.87 13.80 -1.41
C ALA A 47 1.50 15.26 -1.06
N PRO A 48 2.14 16.25 -1.69
CA PRO A 48 2.18 17.64 -1.23
C PRO A 48 0.84 18.37 -1.07
N THR A 49 -0.24 17.88 -1.65
CA THR A 49 -1.58 18.49 -1.46
C THR A 49 -2.16 18.22 -0.06
N MET A 50 -1.69 17.18 0.62
CA MET A 50 -2.10 16.89 1.99
C MET A 50 -1.50 17.92 2.95
N SER A 51 -2.33 18.45 3.85
CA SER A 51 -1.86 19.40 4.88
C SER A 51 -0.83 18.75 5.80
N GLY A 52 0.33 19.38 5.95
CA GLY A 52 1.44 18.85 6.74
C GLY A 52 2.37 17.91 5.98
N ALA A 53 2.05 17.55 4.74
CA ALA A 53 2.92 16.75 3.89
C ALA A 53 4.24 17.46 3.56
N PRO A 54 5.31 16.72 3.24
CA PRO A 54 6.59 17.31 2.91
C PRO A 54 6.57 18.04 1.57
N ASP A 55 7.49 19.00 1.44
CA ASP A 55 7.76 19.69 0.18
C ASP A 55 8.24 18.70 -0.91
N PRO A 56 7.95 18.93 -2.21
CA PRO A 56 8.44 18.10 -3.30
C PRO A 56 9.94 17.80 -3.29
N MET A 57 10.77 18.70 -2.74
CA MET A 57 12.22 18.47 -2.59
C MET A 57 12.56 17.30 -1.67
N TYR A 58 11.70 16.97 -0.73
CA TYR A 58 11.86 15.78 0.13
C TYR A 58 11.94 14.50 -0.72
N PHE A 59 10.99 14.31 -1.61
CA PHE A 59 10.92 13.15 -2.52
C PHE A 59 12.09 13.15 -3.52
N MET A 60 12.47 14.31 -4.03
CA MET A 60 13.59 14.43 -4.96
C MET A 60 14.94 14.03 -4.35
N ASN A 61 15.06 14.06 -3.01
CA ASN A 61 16.28 13.72 -2.29
C ASN A 61 16.34 12.25 -1.80
N PHE A 62 15.35 11.43 -2.08
CA PHE A 62 15.31 10.01 -1.70
C PHE A 62 16.53 9.20 -2.17
N LYS A 63 17.22 9.67 -3.20
CA LYS A 63 18.47 9.09 -3.72
C LYS A 63 19.60 8.94 -2.70
N ILE A 64 19.54 9.67 -1.57
CA ILE A 64 20.56 9.56 -0.51
C ILE A 64 20.30 8.40 0.45
N ILE A 65 19.09 7.85 0.46
CA ILE A 65 18.71 6.75 1.34
C ILE A 65 19.30 5.46 0.77
N PRO A 66 20.10 4.71 1.56
CA PRO A 66 20.62 3.41 1.12
C PRO A 66 19.48 2.44 0.77
N ASP A 67 19.73 1.56 -0.19
CA ASP A 67 18.74 0.57 -0.62
C ASP A 67 18.47 -0.54 0.40
N THR A 68 19.39 -0.73 1.35
CA THR A 68 19.25 -1.72 2.42
C THR A 68 19.79 -1.14 3.72
N ILE A 69 18.98 -1.19 4.77
CA ILE A 69 19.34 -0.72 6.12
C ILE A 69 18.89 -1.80 7.11
N MET A 70 19.74 -2.21 8.05
CA MET A 70 19.45 -3.23 9.06
C MET A 70 18.91 -4.56 8.49
N GLY A 71 19.33 -4.91 7.27
CA GLY A 71 18.86 -6.14 6.58
C GLY A 71 17.51 -6.00 5.86
N VAL A 72 16.83 -4.87 5.99
CA VAL A 72 15.56 -4.58 5.32
C VAL A 72 15.83 -3.85 4.00
N ARG A 73 15.26 -4.34 2.90
CA ARG A 73 15.27 -3.62 1.61
C ARG A 73 14.31 -2.44 1.69
N ILE A 74 14.77 -1.25 1.31
CA ILE A 74 14.02 -0.01 1.42
C ILE A 74 13.49 0.40 0.05
N TYR A 75 12.19 0.66 -0.04
CA TYR A 75 11.52 1.18 -1.21
C TYR A 75 10.95 2.58 -0.97
N ARG A 76 11.09 3.42 -1.96
CA ARG A 76 10.75 4.84 -1.94
C ARG A 76 9.41 5.04 -2.59
N GLY A 77 8.38 5.20 -1.79
CA GLY A 77 7.01 5.40 -2.25
C GLY A 77 6.50 6.81 -2.00
N ILE A 78 5.28 7.03 -2.41
CA ILE A 78 4.45 8.18 -2.08
C ILE A 78 3.00 7.75 -2.03
N GLU A 79 2.24 8.28 -1.09
CA GLU A 79 0.80 8.18 -1.10
C GLU A 79 0.19 9.43 -1.74
N ALA A 80 -0.14 9.29 -3.04
CA ALA A 80 -0.74 10.34 -3.86
C ALA A 80 -2.20 10.56 -3.51
N ASN A 81 -2.61 11.81 -3.49
CA ASN A 81 -4.01 12.19 -3.33
C ASN A 81 -4.72 12.18 -4.68
N ILE A 82 -5.89 11.55 -4.75
CA ILE A 82 -6.78 11.66 -5.89
C ILE A 82 -7.54 13.00 -5.76
N LEU A 83 -7.46 13.83 -6.80
CA LEU A 83 -7.89 15.22 -6.78
C LEU A 83 -9.30 15.44 -7.35
N ASP A 84 -9.75 14.55 -8.23
CA ASP A 84 -11.04 14.66 -8.89
C ASP A 84 -11.65 13.29 -9.25
N PHE A 85 -12.89 13.29 -9.71
CA PHE A 85 -13.59 12.07 -10.11
C PHE A 85 -13.15 11.49 -11.46
N ASN A 86 -12.16 12.07 -12.13
CA ASN A 86 -11.53 11.52 -13.33
C ASN A 86 -10.20 10.80 -12.99
N GLY A 87 -9.78 10.86 -11.73
CA GLY A 87 -8.59 10.18 -11.24
C GLY A 87 -7.30 10.97 -11.40
N ALA A 88 -7.36 12.29 -11.52
CA ALA A 88 -6.17 13.12 -11.43
C ALA A 88 -5.49 12.94 -10.06
N VAL A 89 -4.17 12.89 -10.03
CA VAL A 89 -3.37 12.74 -8.81
C VAL A 89 -2.36 13.89 -8.67
N ASP A 90 -1.92 14.17 -7.46
CA ASP A 90 -0.96 15.25 -7.16
C ASP A 90 0.52 14.82 -7.29
N VAL A 91 0.78 13.76 -8.01
CA VAL A 91 2.11 13.27 -8.38
C VAL A 91 2.24 13.34 -9.89
N ASP A 92 3.23 14.08 -10.38
CA ASP A 92 3.54 14.13 -11.81
C ASP A 92 4.58 13.06 -12.22
N ALA A 93 4.77 12.89 -13.52
CA ALA A 93 5.71 11.90 -14.05
C ALA A 93 7.18 12.20 -13.66
N ALA A 94 7.54 13.45 -13.42
CA ALA A 94 8.90 13.82 -13.03
C ALA A 94 9.17 13.38 -11.58
N MET A 95 8.21 13.58 -10.67
CA MET A 95 8.27 13.07 -9.29
C MET A 95 8.23 11.54 -9.28
N ALA A 96 7.27 10.94 -10.00
CA ALA A 96 7.12 9.48 -10.07
C ALA A 96 8.39 8.77 -10.57
N SER A 97 9.15 9.39 -11.48
CA SER A 97 10.42 8.83 -11.97
C SER A 97 11.53 8.71 -10.90
N ARG A 98 11.31 9.26 -9.72
CA ARG A 98 12.23 9.20 -8.56
C ARG A 98 11.80 8.22 -7.49
N LEU A 99 10.66 7.59 -7.70
CA LEU A 99 10.01 6.68 -6.77
C LEU A 99 10.02 5.26 -7.30
N ASP A 100 9.98 4.31 -6.40
CA ASP A 100 9.88 2.90 -6.74
C ASP A 100 8.41 2.50 -6.99
N TYR A 101 7.45 3.18 -6.34
CA TYR A 101 6.00 2.95 -6.50
C TYR A 101 5.18 4.16 -6.03
N VAL A 102 3.90 4.19 -6.43
CA VAL A 102 2.91 5.19 -6.01
C VAL A 102 1.65 4.46 -5.52
N ILE A 103 1.19 4.82 -4.34
CA ILE A 103 -0.15 4.50 -3.83
C ILE A 103 -1.06 5.66 -4.19
N ALA A 104 -2.28 5.42 -4.67
CA ALA A 104 -3.27 6.47 -4.93
C ALA A 104 -4.49 6.26 -4.04
N SER A 105 -4.87 7.30 -3.30
CA SER A 105 -5.88 7.23 -2.24
C SER A 105 -6.90 8.36 -2.31
N LEU A 106 -8.13 8.09 -1.85
CA LEU A 106 -9.15 9.10 -1.58
C LEU A 106 -9.04 9.58 -0.13
N HIS A 107 -8.85 10.88 0.05
CA HIS A 107 -8.72 11.48 1.38
C HIS A 107 -9.75 12.59 1.61
N PRO A 108 -10.52 12.56 2.75
CA PRO A 108 -11.56 13.56 3.04
C PRO A 108 -11.10 15.02 3.02
N PRO A 109 -9.86 15.36 3.44
CA PRO A 109 -9.38 16.74 3.35
C PRO A 109 -9.14 17.23 1.92
N ILE A 110 -9.01 16.33 0.95
CA ILE A 110 -8.61 16.65 -0.42
C ILE A 110 -9.81 16.67 -1.36
N ILE A 111 -10.63 15.62 -1.33
CA ILE A 111 -11.79 15.47 -2.19
C ILE A 111 -13.00 15.07 -1.36
N SER A 112 -14.12 15.77 -1.54
CA SER A 112 -15.39 15.37 -0.96
C SER A 112 -15.91 14.12 -1.64
N SER A 113 -16.58 13.25 -0.88
CA SER A 113 -17.20 12.05 -1.44
C SER A 113 -18.28 12.43 -2.47
N GLY A 114 -18.26 11.74 -3.58
CA GLY A 114 -19.29 11.76 -4.61
C GLY A 114 -20.28 10.60 -4.47
N THR A 115 -21.00 10.32 -5.55
CA THR A 115 -21.78 9.09 -5.69
C THR A 115 -20.86 7.89 -5.76
N ARG A 116 -21.40 6.68 -5.58
CA ARG A 116 -20.69 5.41 -5.73
C ARG A 116 -19.98 5.32 -7.08
N GLU A 117 -20.66 5.72 -8.14
CA GLU A 117 -20.12 5.72 -9.51
C GLU A 117 -18.98 6.74 -9.68
N GLU A 118 -19.10 7.93 -9.07
CA GLU A 118 -18.07 8.96 -9.12
C GLU A 118 -16.81 8.54 -8.35
N ASN A 119 -16.98 8.03 -7.13
CA ASN A 119 -15.85 7.55 -6.34
C ASN A 119 -15.14 6.38 -7.02
N THR A 120 -15.89 5.41 -7.58
CA THR A 120 -15.29 4.28 -8.31
C THR A 120 -14.54 4.77 -9.54
N ARG A 121 -15.13 5.69 -10.32
CA ARG A 121 -14.49 6.30 -11.49
C ARG A 121 -13.20 7.02 -11.13
N ALA A 122 -13.14 7.71 -9.99
CA ALA A 122 -11.94 8.36 -9.50
C ALA A 122 -10.78 7.36 -9.30
N LEU A 123 -11.04 6.24 -8.63
CA LEU A 123 -10.06 5.19 -8.40
C LEU A 123 -9.63 4.51 -9.71
N VAL A 124 -10.61 4.16 -10.56
CA VAL A 124 -10.34 3.56 -11.89
C VAL A 124 -9.55 4.51 -12.78
N GLY A 125 -9.83 5.81 -12.69
CA GLY A 125 -9.07 6.85 -13.41
C GLY A 125 -7.62 6.92 -12.92
N ALA A 126 -7.40 6.87 -11.61
CA ALA A 126 -6.07 6.88 -11.00
C ALA A 126 -5.23 5.65 -11.41
N MET A 127 -5.83 4.46 -11.54
CA MET A 127 -5.13 3.25 -12.00
C MET A 127 -4.51 3.39 -13.40
N ARG A 128 -5.00 4.30 -14.25
CA ARG A 128 -4.49 4.50 -15.60
C ARG A 128 -3.18 5.27 -15.66
N HIS A 129 -2.76 5.89 -14.56
CA HIS A 129 -1.42 6.46 -14.50
C HIS A 129 -0.39 5.33 -14.44
N PRO A 130 0.60 5.30 -15.35
CA PRO A 130 1.52 4.16 -15.46
C PRO A 130 2.37 3.92 -14.21
N PHE A 131 2.48 4.92 -13.35
CA PHE A 131 3.25 4.86 -12.11
C PHE A 131 2.42 4.48 -10.89
N VAL A 132 1.08 4.49 -10.94
CA VAL A 132 0.23 4.03 -9.84
C VAL A 132 0.28 2.51 -9.76
N ALA A 133 0.71 2.00 -8.62
CA ALA A 133 0.91 0.58 -8.37
C ALA A 133 -0.11 -0.02 -7.39
N ILE A 134 -0.61 0.82 -6.47
CA ILE A 134 -1.54 0.42 -5.42
C ILE A 134 -2.68 1.44 -5.33
N ILE A 135 -3.90 0.96 -5.13
CA ILE A 135 -5.02 1.79 -4.64
C ILE A 135 -5.10 1.60 -3.13
N GLY A 136 -4.88 2.70 -2.39
CA GLY A 136 -4.84 2.70 -0.94
C GLY A 136 -6.24 2.65 -0.32
N HIS A 137 -6.40 1.89 0.76
CA HIS A 137 -7.57 1.75 1.65
C HIS A 137 -8.95 1.96 0.98
N PRO A 138 -9.30 1.21 -0.09
CA PRO A 138 -10.58 1.36 -0.79
C PRO A 138 -11.75 0.72 -0.01
N ASP A 139 -11.71 0.76 1.32
CA ASP A 139 -12.63 0.06 2.22
C ASP A 139 -13.48 1.01 3.08
N ASP A 140 -13.34 2.31 2.89
CA ASP A 140 -14.00 3.32 3.71
C ASP A 140 -15.36 3.74 3.13
N ASP A 141 -16.45 3.46 3.84
CA ASP A 141 -17.82 3.85 3.43
C ASP A 141 -18.05 5.36 3.34
N ARG A 142 -17.11 6.19 3.80
CA ARG A 142 -17.14 7.62 3.49
C ARG A 142 -17.03 7.87 1.98
N TYR A 143 -16.45 6.90 1.23
CA TYR A 143 -16.41 6.86 -0.22
C TYR A 143 -17.00 5.54 -0.71
N PRO A 144 -18.33 5.42 -0.82
CA PRO A 144 -18.96 4.20 -1.32
C PRO A 144 -18.43 3.81 -2.70
N LEU A 145 -18.14 2.51 -2.91
CA LEU A 145 -17.49 2.00 -4.12
C LEU A 145 -18.28 0.84 -4.74
N ASP A 146 -18.13 0.67 -6.06
CA ASP A 146 -18.47 -0.55 -6.77
C ASP A 146 -17.25 -1.49 -6.79
N TYR A 147 -17.23 -2.46 -5.89
CA TYR A 147 -16.10 -3.37 -5.75
C TYR A 147 -15.92 -4.29 -6.96
N ALA A 148 -17.00 -4.63 -7.67
CA ALA A 148 -16.91 -5.47 -8.87
C ALA A 148 -16.18 -4.70 -10.00
N GLU A 149 -16.59 -3.44 -10.25
CA GLU A 149 -15.94 -2.58 -11.23
C GLU A 149 -14.48 -2.28 -10.83
N LEU A 150 -14.25 -2.00 -9.54
CA LEU A 150 -12.91 -1.71 -9.03
C LEU A 150 -11.95 -2.90 -9.22
N ALA A 151 -12.36 -4.11 -8.83
CA ALA A 151 -11.55 -5.30 -8.97
C ALA A 151 -11.29 -5.67 -10.44
N ALA A 152 -12.31 -5.55 -11.30
CA ALA A 152 -12.15 -5.77 -12.74
C ALA A 152 -11.16 -4.78 -13.36
N ALA A 153 -11.22 -3.50 -12.94
CA ALA A 153 -10.27 -2.48 -13.39
C ALA A 153 -8.85 -2.76 -12.88
N ALA A 154 -8.70 -3.09 -11.60
CA ALA A 154 -7.40 -3.38 -11.00
C ALA A 154 -6.68 -4.55 -11.70
N ALA A 155 -7.41 -5.64 -11.99
CA ALA A 155 -6.87 -6.78 -12.73
C ALA A 155 -6.41 -6.38 -14.15
N ARG A 156 -7.20 -5.55 -14.84
CA ARG A 156 -6.89 -5.09 -16.21
C ARG A 156 -5.69 -4.14 -16.26
N GLU A 157 -5.61 -3.21 -15.32
CA GLU A 157 -4.56 -2.18 -15.28
C GLU A 157 -3.29 -2.64 -14.53
N HIS A 158 -3.26 -3.89 -14.02
CA HIS A 158 -2.16 -4.42 -13.19
C HIS A 158 -1.84 -3.53 -11.98
N VAL A 159 -2.87 -3.13 -11.24
CA VAL A 159 -2.77 -2.36 -10.01
C VAL A 159 -3.24 -3.21 -8.85
N ALA A 160 -2.52 -3.21 -7.73
CA ALA A 160 -2.92 -3.92 -6.52
C ALA A 160 -3.99 -3.13 -5.76
N LEU A 161 -4.93 -3.85 -5.13
CA LEU A 161 -5.90 -3.27 -4.21
C LEU A 161 -5.42 -3.51 -2.78
N GLU A 162 -5.39 -2.46 -1.99
CA GLU A 162 -4.89 -2.56 -0.62
C GLU A 162 -5.93 -3.16 0.32
N LEU A 163 -5.49 -4.09 1.15
CA LEU A 163 -6.11 -4.49 2.40
C LEU A 163 -5.37 -3.77 3.52
N ASN A 164 -5.98 -2.73 4.07
CA ASN A 164 -5.30 -1.80 4.96
C ASN A 164 -5.56 -2.14 6.42
N ASN A 165 -4.51 -2.56 7.15
CA ASN A 165 -4.63 -3.03 8.53
C ASN A 165 -5.16 -1.94 9.48
N SER A 166 -4.81 -0.67 9.25
CA SER A 166 -5.28 0.47 10.05
C SER A 166 -6.81 0.68 9.95
N SER A 167 -7.42 0.31 8.82
CA SER A 167 -8.88 0.41 8.62
C SER A 167 -9.69 -0.48 9.57
N PHE A 168 -9.07 -1.52 10.13
CA PHE A 168 -9.76 -2.54 10.95
C PHE A 168 -9.55 -2.32 12.45
N ARG A 169 -8.73 -1.35 12.82
CA ARG A 169 -8.47 -1.03 14.24
C ARG A 169 -9.64 -0.31 14.87
N PRO A 170 -9.90 -0.52 16.17
CA PRO A 170 -10.95 0.21 16.90
C PRO A 170 -10.77 1.74 16.90
N SER A 171 -9.53 2.21 16.75
CA SER A 171 -9.18 3.63 16.73
C SER A 171 -9.31 4.28 15.36
N THR A 172 -9.66 3.51 14.32
CA THR A 172 -9.76 4.05 12.95
C THR A 172 -10.88 5.08 12.82
N GLY A 173 -10.65 6.09 11.99
CA GLY A 173 -11.69 7.03 11.57
C GLY A 173 -12.48 6.54 10.34
N ARG A 174 -12.11 5.38 9.76
CA ARG A 174 -12.77 4.79 8.59
C ARG A 174 -14.06 4.06 8.98
N VAL A 175 -15.02 4.04 8.08
CA VAL A 175 -16.38 3.53 8.34
C VAL A 175 -16.57 2.19 7.63
N ASN A 176 -17.03 1.17 8.37
CA ASN A 176 -17.34 -0.18 7.86
C ASN A 176 -16.17 -0.91 7.18
N GLY A 177 -14.90 -0.56 7.47
CA GLY A 177 -13.71 -1.08 6.79
C GLY A 177 -13.70 -2.61 6.67
N ARG A 178 -13.91 -3.34 7.79
CA ARG A 178 -13.91 -4.82 7.77
C ARG A 178 -14.98 -5.42 6.85
N LYS A 179 -16.21 -4.88 6.86
CA LYS A 179 -17.29 -5.32 5.97
C LYS A 179 -16.93 -5.09 4.50
N ASN A 180 -16.36 -3.93 4.22
CA ASN A 180 -15.99 -3.53 2.87
C ASN A 180 -14.78 -4.31 2.37
N ALA A 181 -13.82 -4.63 3.23
CA ALA A 181 -12.71 -5.53 2.92
C ALA A 181 -13.21 -6.92 2.46
N VAL A 182 -14.22 -7.48 3.13
CA VAL A 182 -14.84 -8.75 2.70
C VAL A 182 -15.48 -8.62 1.31
N ASN A 183 -16.17 -7.51 1.04
CA ASN A 183 -16.77 -7.25 -0.28
C ASN A 183 -15.68 -7.10 -1.36
N LEU A 184 -14.60 -6.38 -1.04
CA LEU A 184 -13.44 -6.20 -1.90
C LEU A 184 -12.80 -7.55 -2.26
N LEU A 185 -12.49 -8.38 -1.25
CA LEU A 185 -11.88 -9.70 -1.45
C LEU A 185 -12.76 -10.62 -2.29
N ASN A 186 -14.07 -10.60 -2.07
CA ASN A 186 -15.01 -11.37 -2.90
C ASN A 186 -14.98 -10.93 -4.37
N ALA A 187 -14.92 -9.62 -4.63
CA ALA A 187 -14.78 -9.08 -5.99
C ALA A 187 -13.41 -9.44 -6.60
N CYS A 188 -12.33 -9.30 -5.82
CA CYS A 188 -10.97 -9.68 -6.27
C CYS A 188 -10.89 -11.15 -6.67
N ARG A 189 -11.51 -12.07 -5.92
CA ARG A 189 -11.56 -13.49 -6.26
C ARG A 189 -12.25 -13.76 -7.60
N ILE A 190 -13.30 -13.01 -7.93
CA ILE A 190 -14.05 -13.18 -9.17
C ILE A 190 -13.25 -12.69 -10.39
N HIS A 191 -12.45 -11.64 -10.20
CA HIS A 191 -11.73 -10.97 -11.28
C HIS A 191 -10.24 -11.27 -11.32
N ASP A 192 -9.73 -12.18 -10.48
CA ASP A 192 -8.29 -12.47 -10.30
C ASP A 192 -7.45 -11.22 -9.99
N ALA A 193 -8.06 -10.24 -9.32
CA ALA A 193 -7.37 -9.02 -8.91
C ALA A 193 -6.43 -9.30 -7.73
N ARG A 194 -5.25 -8.72 -7.78
CA ARG A 194 -4.24 -8.86 -6.73
C ARG A 194 -4.52 -7.93 -5.56
N VAL A 195 -4.27 -8.42 -4.34
CA VAL A 195 -4.34 -7.61 -3.13
C VAL A 195 -2.96 -7.52 -2.47
N VAL A 196 -2.71 -6.40 -1.82
CA VAL A 196 -1.53 -6.17 -0.99
C VAL A 196 -1.98 -5.76 0.40
N MET A 197 -1.41 -6.41 1.42
CA MET A 197 -1.63 -6.03 2.82
C MET A 197 -0.61 -4.96 3.21
N ASN A 198 -1.07 -3.89 3.84
CA ASN A 198 -0.17 -2.87 4.39
C ASN A 198 -0.68 -2.39 5.76
N SER A 199 0.24 -1.88 6.57
CA SER A 199 -0.08 -1.39 7.90
C SER A 199 -0.70 0.00 7.91
N ASP A 200 -0.32 0.87 6.98
CA ASP A 200 -0.62 2.32 7.00
C ASP A 200 -0.19 2.92 8.36
N SER A 201 1.03 2.54 8.75
CA SER A 201 1.56 2.88 10.06
C SER A 201 1.92 4.36 10.15
N HIS A 202 1.49 4.99 11.23
CA HIS A 202 1.84 6.37 11.60
C HIS A 202 2.73 6.43 12.85
N ILE A 203 3.15 5.25 13.34
CA ILE A 203 4.09 5.08 14.44
C ILE A 203 4.81 3.73 14.28
N ALA A 204 6.08 3.67 14.66
CA ALA A 204 6.93 2.48 14.48
C ALA A 204 6.33 1.19 15.04
N PHE A 205 5.57 1.26 16.13
CA PHE A 205 4.91 0.09 16.74
C PHE A 205 3.94 -0.64 15.81
N ASP A 206 3.45 0.03 14.78
CA ASP A 206 2.46 -0.50 13.84
C ASP A 206 3.07 -0.98 12.52
N VAL A 207 4.34 -0.65 12.24
CA VAL A 207 5.04 -1.07 11.02
C VAL A 207 5.06 -2.60 10.92
N GLY A 208 4.56 -3.14 9.80
CA GLY A 208 4.50 -4.59 9.57
C GLY A 208 3.48 -5.35 10.43
N ASP A 209 2.63 -4.66 11.20
CA ASP A 209 1.48 -5.30 11.82
C ASP A 209 0.37 -5.47 10.78
N LEU A 210 0.24 -6.69 10.27
CA LEU A 210 -0.74 -7.08 9.25
C LEU A 210 -1.75 -8.09 9.79
N SER A 211 -1.80 -8.26 11.11
CA SER A 211 -2.56 -9.32 11.77
C SER A 211 -4.06 -9.28 11.48
N LEU A 212 -4.67 -8.08 11.44
CA LEU A 212 -6.09 -7.93 11.13
C LEU A 212 -6.41 -8.20 9.66
N CYS A 213 -5.45 -7.92 8.76
CA CYS A 213 -5.56 -8.32 7.35
C CYS A 213 -5.53 -9.83 7.21
N GLU A 214 -4.58 -10.51 7.87
CA GLU A 214 -4.46 -11.97 7.84
C GLU A 214 -5.72 -12.66 8.39
N GLU A 215 -6.30 -12.15 9.48
CA GLU A 215 -7.59 -12.63 10.00
C GLU A 215 -8.70 -12.59 8.95
N ILE A 216 -8.83 -11.47 8.21
CA ILE A 216 -9.88 -11.32 7.18
C ILE A 216 -9.61 -12.25 5.99
N ILE A 217 -8.36 -12.43 5.58
CA ILE A 217 -7.97 -13.39 4.54
C ILE A 217 -8.34 -14.81 4.93
N GLU A 218 -8.07 -15.21 6.18
CA GLU A 218 -8.42 -16.52 6.70
C GLU A 218 -9.93 -16.72 6.82
N GLU A 219 -10.66 -15.76 7.39
CA GLU A 219 -12.13 -15.82 7.54
C GLU A 219 -12.85 -15.94 6.19
N THR A 220 -12.32 -15.29 5.15
CA THR A 220 -12.90 -15.30 3.81
C THR A 220 -12.41 -16.48 2.97
N ASN A 221 -11.47 -17.28 3.44
CA ASN A 221 -10.74 -18.28 2.65
C ASN A 221 -10.25 -17.69 1.33
N PHE A 222 -9.68 -16.46 1.37
CA PHE A 222 -9.19 -15.78 0.18
C PHE A 222 -7.98 -16.51 -0.40
N PRO A 223 -7.87 -16.68 -1.75
CA PRO A 223 -6.75 -17.37 -2.37
C PRO A 223 -5.41 -16.68 -2.05
N ARG A 224 -4.49 -17.39 -1.41
CA ARG A 224 -3.18 -16.84 -1.00
C ARG A 224 -2.34 -16.39 -2.19
N GLU A 225 -2.48 -17.04 -3.33
CA GLU A 225 -1.82 -16.69 -4.59
C GLU A 225 -2.23 -15.33 -5.15
N LEU A 226 -3.35 -14.77 -4.68
CA LEU A 226 -3.77 -13.41 -5.01
C LEU A 226 -3.26 -12.36 -4.01
N VAL A 227 -2.65 -12.78 -2.89
CA VAL A 227 -2.05 -11.90 -1.88
C VAL A 227 -0.56 -11.74 -2.17
N LEU A 228 -0.14 -10.52 -2.47
CA LEU A 228 1.21 -10.22 -2.96
C LEU A 228 2.30 -10.36 -1.88
N ASN A 229 1.96 -10.18 -0.60
CA ASN A 229 2.94 -10.09 0.48
C ASN A 229 3.75 -11.36 0.76
N TYR A 230 3.35 -12.50 0.25
CA TYR A 230 3.97 -13.78 0.61
C TYR A 230 5.09 -14.20 -0.33
N THR A 231 5.31 -13.50 -1.44
CA THR A 231 6.31 -13.87 -2.44
C THR A 231 7.10 -12.66 -2.95
N LEU A 232 8.29 -12.92 -3.51
CA LEU A 232 9.07 -11.88 -4.18
C LEU A 232 8.41 -11.44 -5.49
N GLU A 233 7.78 -12.35 -6.21
CA GLU A 233 7.01 -12.05 -7.42
C GLU A 233 5.86 -11.09 -7.11
N GLY A 234 5.27 -11.20 -5.91
CA GLY A 234 4.26 -10.25 -5.44
C GLY A 234 4.82 -8.85 -5.23
N LEU A 235 6.05 -8.74 -4.72
CA LEU A 235 6.73 -7.45 -4.60
C LEU A 235 7.07 -6.87 -5.99
N GLU A 236 7.56 -7.70 -6.91
CA GLU A 236 7.85 -7.31 -8.31
C GLU A 236 6.59 -6.83 -9.03
N TYR A 237 5.44 -7.44 -8.76
CA TYR A 237 4.15 -7.00 -9.31
C TYR A 237 3.84 -5.53 -8.95
N VAL A 238 4.12 -5.13 -7.71
CA VAL A 238 3.89 -3.76 -7.23
C VAL A 238 4.90 -2.78 -7.81
N LEU A 239 6.18 -3.17 -7.87
CA LEU A 239 7.26 -2.27 -8.27
C LEU A 239 7.28 -1.95 -9.78
N LYS A 240 6.49 -2.66 -10.59
CA LYS A 240 6.42 -2.53 -12.05
C LYS A 240 7.81 -2.50 -12.72
N GLU A 241 7.97 -3.05 -13.91
CA GLU A 241 9.24 -3.26 -14.59
C GLU A 241 10.20 -2.07 -14.54
N GLY A 242 11.46 -2.31 -14.18
CA GLY A 242 12.55 -1.34 -14.15
C GLY A 242 13.38 -1.32 -12.87
N VAL A 243 12.93 -1.96 -11.81
CA VAL A 243 13.71 -2.11 -10.58
C VAL A 243 14.49 -3.42 -10.63
N SER A 244 15.78 -3.34 -10.92
CA SER A 244 16.71 -4.44 -10.71
C SER A 244 16.73 -4.78 -9.22
N LEU A 245 16.32 -6.01 -8.86
CA LEU A 245 16.42 -6.57 -7.51
C LEU A 245 17.77 -7.29 -7.34
N PRO A 246 18.87 -6.60 -6.97
CA PRO A 246 20.20 -7.19 -7.05
C PRO A 246 20.47 -8.31 -6.05
N ASP A 247 19.70 -8.49 -4.97
CA ASP A 247 20.09 -9.39 -3.87
C ASP A 247 18.95 -10.10 -3.12
N CYS A 248 17.75 -10.25 -3.69
CA CYS A 248 16.61 -10.89 -3.01
C CYS A 248 16.85 -12.35 -2.61
N GLU A 249 17.68 -13.11 -3.36
CA GLU A 249 18.04 -14.50 -2.99
C GLU A 249 18.76 -14.58 -1.65
N LYS A 250 19.50 -13.54 -1.25
CA LYS A 250 20.22 -13.52 0.03
C LYS A 250 19.31 -13.19 1.23
N LEU A 251 18.21 -12.47 1.00
CA LEU A 251 17.25 -12.12 2.07
C LEU A 251 16.43 -13.34 2.50
N LEU A 252 16.04 -14.20 1.56
CA LEU A 252 15.32 -15.45 1.87
C LEU A 252 16.19 -16.48 2.62
N CYS A 253 17.52 -16.45 2.43
CA CYS A 253 18.44 -17.32 3.15
C CYS A 253 18.72 -16.83 4.59
N ALA A 254 18.46 -15.58 4.91
CA ALA A 254 18.70 -15.02 6.25
C ALA A 254 17.56 -15.33 7.26
N SER A 255 16.34 -15.57 6.78
CA SER A 255 15.18 -15.92 7.61
C SER A 255 15.10 -17.41 8.01
N GLY A 256 16.05 -18.21 7.58
CA GLY A 256 16.12 -19.67 7.83
C GLY A 256 17.08 -20.09 8.95
N LYS A 257 17.33 -19.24 9.97
CA LYS A 257 18.12 -19.64 11.16
C LYS A 257 17.36 -19.41 12.44
#